data_790f851fa77d054fc54e31a3f183759e
#
_entry.id   790f851fa77d054fc54e31a3f183759e
#
_cell.length_a   1.000
_cell.length_b   1.000
_cell.length_c   1.000
_cell.angle_alpha   90.00
_cell.angle_beta   90.00
_cell.angle_gamma   90.00
#
_symmetry.space_group_name_H-M   'P 1'
#
loop_
_entity.id
_entity.type
_entity.pdbx_description
1 polymer ?
#
loop_
_entity_poly.entity_id
_entity_poly.type
_entity_poly.pdbx_seq_one_letter_code
_entity_poly.pdbx_strand_id
1 'polypeptide(L)'
;MSLKNLLSVALFLFVLNVSAQKYTNVEAVNTSKSFEGESFSSTKTFTQNVNSSDSFSVLSEILENEQLRNIIESEEMVTIFAPLDTSFSKLSDDENEAFMLDTDLQSQFLKMHTVPGRMDLASLKKAIEQNNGRAQLKTLAGTKLTAIANKRGEVFINDQYGNKAQILETNFYHKNGFFHIIDGVAAPTKKE
;
A
#
# COMPACT_ATOMS: atom_id res chain seq x y z
N MET A 1 32.42 27.98 62.16
CA MET A 1 31.74 26.67 62.02
C MET A 1 30.96 26.69 60.73
N SER A 2 31.35 25.88 59.80
CA SER A 2 30.89 25.83 58.43
C SER A 2 29.60 25.00 58.33
N LEU A 3 28.54 25.56 57.78
CA LEU A 3 27.32 24.83 57.44
C LEU A 3 27.39 24.47 55.97
N LYS A 4 27.63 23.23 55.69
CA LYS A 4 27.73 22.70 54.33
C LYS A 4 26.32 22.61 53.71
N ASN A 5 26.10 23.35 52.66
CA ASN A 5 24.89 23.24 51.85
C ASN A 5 24.88 21.89 51.12
N LEU A 6 23.93 21.05 51.47
CA LEU A 6 23.60 19.85 50.74
C LEU A 6 22.64 20.22 49.60
N LEU A 7 23.19 20.31 48.40
CA LEU A 7 22.38 20.49 47.19
C LEU A 7 21.83 19.13 46.77
N SER A 8 20.58 18.85 47.09
CA SER A 8 19.86 17.69 46.57
C SER A 8 19.47 17.97 45.11
N VAL A 9 20.20 17.36 44.21
CA VAL A 9 19.78 17.29 42.81
C VAL A 9 18.68 16.23 42.70
N ALA A 10 17.44 16.67 42.66
CA ALA A 10 16.31 15.81 42.30
C ALA A 10 16.35 15.56 40.79
N LEU A 11 16.87 14.41 40.39
CA LEU A 11 16.82 13.89 39.04
C LEU A 11 15.36 13.53 38.72
N PHE A 12 14.65 14.42 38.07
CA PHE A 12 13.30 14.14 37.53
C PHE A 12 13.44 13.18 36.36
N LEU A 13 13.32 11.89 36.61
CA LEU A 13 13.15 10.88 35.59
C LEU A 13 11.75 11.09 34.95
N PHE A 14 11.71 11.84 33.85
CA PHE A 14 10.54 11.87 32.98
C PHE A 14 10.46 10.50 32.30
N VAL A 15 9.70 9.60 32.89
CA VAL A 15 9.26 8.37 32.22
C VAL A 15 8.27 8.80 31.14
N LEU A 16 8.77 8.94 29.92
CA LEU A 16 7.92 9.02 28.75
C LEU A 16 7.19 7.67 28.64
N ASN A 17 5.98 7.62 29.16
CA ASN A 17 5.02 6.57 28.80
C ASN A 17 4.73 6.73 27.31
N VAL A 18 5.54 6.11 26.45
CA VAL A 18 5.14 5.82 25.10
C VAL A 18 4.02 4.80 25.24
N SER A 19 2.79 5.29 25.33
CA SER A 19 1.62 4.47 25.07
C SER A 19 1.72 4.07 23.61
N ALA A 20 2.41 2.94 23.34
CA ALA A 20 2.15 2.20 22.13
C ALA A 20 0.63 2.01 22.11
N GLN A 21 -0.06 2.71 21.23
CA GLN A 21 -1.47 2.46 20.99
C GLN A 21 -1.55 1.00 20.56
N LYS A 22 -1.83 0.12 21.54
CA LYS A 22 -2.35 -1.20 21.25
C LYS A 22 -3.55 -0.92 20.34
N TYR A 23 -3.39 -1.25 19.06
CA TYR A 23 -4.55 -1.40 18.18
C TYR A 23 -5.39 -2.47 18.86
N THR A 24 -6.37 -2.03 19.65
CA THR A 24 -7.38 -2.92 20.18
C THR A 24 -7.95 -3.62 18.96
N ASN A 25 -7.95 -4.96 18.98
CA ASN A 25 -8.72 -5.77 18.07
C ASN A 25 -10.17 -5.27 18.12
N VAL A 26 -10.47 -4.30 17.28
CA VAL A 26 -11.83 -4.05 16.85
C VAL A 26 -12.18 -5.35 16.17
N GLU A 27 -13.15 -6.10 16.70
CA GLU A 27 -13.72 -7.28 16.03
C GLU A 27 -13.81 -6.95 14.56
N ALA A 28 -13.13 -7.75 13.73
CA ALA A 28 -13.00 -7.44 12.32
C ALA A 28 -14.41 -7.35 11.75
N VAL A 29 -14.90 -6.13 11.58
CA VAL A 29 -16.23 -5.90 11.02
C VAL A 29 -16.20 -6.53 9.65
N ASN A 30 -16.99 -7.62 9.50
CA ASN A 30 -17.18 -8.29 8.22
C ASN A 30 -17.78 -7.28 7.24
N THR A 31 -16.91 -6.60 6.49
CA THR A 31 -17.33 -5.68 5.44
C THR A 31 -17.02 -6.30 4.10
N SER A 32 -17.96 -6.15 3.17
CA SER A 32 -17.75 -6.44 1.76
C SER A 32 -17.98 -5.16 0.95
N LYS A 33 -17.22 -5.02 -0.12
CA LYS A 33 -17.38 -3.94 -1.09
C LYS A 33 -17.34 -4.54 -2.50
N SER A 34 -18.18 -4.05 -3.39
CA SER A 34 -18.25 -4.54 -4.76
C SER A 34 -17.62 -3.55 -5.74
N PHE A 35 -17.01 -4.11 -6.80
CA PHE A 35 -16.53 -3.41 -7.96
C PHE A 35 -16.86 -4.25 -9.21
N GLU A 36 -17.46 -3.65 -10.21
CA GLU A 36 -17.87 -4.32 -11.48
C GLU A 36 -18.66 -5.64 -11.29
N GLY A 37 -19.48 -5.70 -10.22
CA GLY A 37 -20.29 -6.89 -9.91
C GLY A 37 -19.59 -7.95 -9.09
N GLU A 38 -18.29 -7.84 -8.87
CA GLU A 38 -17.49 -8.73 -8.02
C GLU A 38 -17.45 -8.25 -6.57
N SER A 39 -17.35 -9.17 -5.60
CA SER A 39 -17.39 -8.84 -4.18
C SER A 39 -16.08 -9.18 -3.47
N PHE A 40 -15.52 -8.18 -2.80
CA PHE A 40 -14.29 -8.26 -2.02
C PHE A 40 -14.61 -8.19 -0.52
N SER A 41 -13.97 -9.02 0.29
CA SER A 41 -14.28 -9.17 1.72
C SER A 41 -13.07 -8.90 2.61
N SER A 42 -13.32 -8.21 3.73
CA SER A 42 -12.32 -7.99 4.79
C SER A 42 -11.86 -9.28 5.48
N THR A 43 -12.62 -10.39 5.36
CA THR A 43 -12.26 -11.68 5.95
C THR A 43 -11.32 -12.51 5.09
N LYS A 44 -11.15 -12.13 3.84
CA LYS A 44 -10.23 -12.76 2.89
C LYS A 44 -8.85 -12.08 2.93
N THR A 45 -7.78 -12.84 2.61
CA THR A 45 -6.49 -12.22 2.30
C THR A 45 -6.58 -11.42 0.99
N PHE A 46 -5.56 -10.62 0.68
CA PHE A 46 -5.51 -9.94 -0.62
C PHE A 46 -5.55 -10.97 -1.76
N THR A 47 -4.72 -12.02 -1.68
CA THR A 47 -4.69 -13.10 -2.66
C THR A 47 -6.06 -13.76 -2.84
N GLN A 48 -6.75 -14.09 -1.74
CA GLN A 48 -8.08 -14.68 -1.80
C GLN A 48 -9.13 -13.77 -2.46
N ASN A 49 -8.99 -12.46 -2.29
CA ASN A 49 -9.85 -11.49 -2.93
C ASN A 49 -9.60 -11.43 -4.44
N VAL A 50 -8.34 -11.29 -4.88
CA VAL A 50 -8.02 -11.19 -6.32
C VAL A 50 -8.27 -12.51 -7.06
N ASN A 51 -8.02 -13.66 -6.44
CA ASN A 51 -8.30 -14.99 -7.04
C ASN A 51 -9.80 -15.25 -7.28
N SER A 52 -10.67 -14.46 -6.68
CA SER A 52 -12.13 -14.56 -6.89
C SER A 52 -12.67 -13.50 -7.84
N SER A 53 -11.80 -12.87 -8.63
CA SER A 53 -12.11 -11.74 -9.49
C SER A 53 -11.52 -11.92 -10.88
N ASP A 54 -12.34 -11.75 -11.91
CA ASP A 54 -11.91 -11.80 -13.30
C ASP A 54 -11.14 -10.53 -13.72
N SER A 55 -11.24 -9.47 -12.91
CA SER A 55 -10.56 -8.17 -13.19
C SER A 55 -9.09 -8.13 -12.79
N PHE A 56 -8.60 -9.18 -12.07
CA PHE A 56 -7.26 -9.26 -11.51
C PHE A 56 -6.52 -10.56 -11.86
N SER A 57 -6.75 -11.12 -13.05
CA SER A 57 -6.18 -12.41 -13.44
C SER A 57 -4.64 -12.41 -13.44
N VAL A 58 -4.02 -11.30 -13.86
CA VAL A 58 -2.55 -11.13 -13.83
C VAL A 58 -2.01 -11.13 -12.40
N LEU A 59 -2.65 -10.40 -11.48
CA LEU A 59 -2.26 -10.41 -10.07
C LEU A 59 -2.49 -11.79 -9.43
N SER A 60 -3.59 -12.45 -9.78
CA SER A 60 -3.91 -13.80 -9.33
C SER A 60 -2.80 -14.79 -9.72
N GLU A 61 -2.37 -14.77 -10.99
CA GLU A 61 -1.29 -15.63 -11.50
C GLU A 61 0.04 -15.36 -10.78
N ILE A 62 0.43 -14.10 -10.61
CA ILE A 62 1.64 -13.72 -9.87
C ILE A 62 1.60 -14.26 -8.43
N LEU A 63 0.46 -14.16 -7.78
CA LEU A 63 0.27 -14.57 -6.37
C LEU A 63 0.07 -16.07 -6.17
N GLU A 64 0.02 -16.89 -7.23
CA GLU A 64 0.15 -18.34 -7.13
C GLU A 64 1.53 -18.72 -6.58
N ASN A 65 2.56 -17.96 -6.89
CA ASN A 65 3.89 -18.14 -6.32
C ASN A 65 3.89 -17.76 -4.84
N GLU A 66 4.16 -18.73 -3.96
CA GLU A 66 4.15 -18.55 -2.50
C GLU A 66 5.15 -17.48 -2.03
N GLN A 67 6.33 -17.39 -2.63
CA GLN A 67 7.34 -16.42 -2.25
C GLN A 67 6.85 -14.99 -2.56
N LEU A 68 6.17 -14.79 -3.69
CA LEU A 68 5.59 -13.52 -4.08
C LEU A 68 4.40 -13.14 -3.20
N ARG A 69 3.52 -14.10 -2.92
CA ARG A 69 2.38 -13.93 -2.01
C ARG A 69 2.83 -13.51 -0.61
N ASN A 70 3.89 -14.10 -0.09
CA ASN A 70 4.43 -13.81 1.23
C ASN A 70 4.98 -12.37 1.35
N ILE A 71 5.34 -11.69 0.27
CA ILE A 71 5.71 -10.27 0.30
C ILE A 71 4.60 -9.41 0.91
N ILE A 72 3.36 -9.76 0.64
CA ILE A 72 2.19 -9.01 1.11
C ILE A 72 1.63 -9.63 2.40
N GLU A 73 1.48 -10.96 2.44
CA GLU A 73 0.75 -11.64 3.52
C GLU A 73 1.56 -11.76 4.82
N SER A 74 2.90 -11.63 4.78
CA SER A 74 3.74 -11.59 5.97
C SER A 74 3.77 -10.23 6.67
N GLU A 75 3.32 -9.17 6.02
CA GLU A 75 3.29 -7.84 6.60
C GLU A 75 2.13 -7.71 7.60
N GLU A 76 2.37 -7.01 8.71
CA GLU A 76 1.35 -6.80 9.74
C GLU A 76 0.18 -5.96 9.20
N MET A 77 0.48 -4.90 8.45
CA MET A 77 -0.51 -4.05 7.82
C MET A 77 0.04 -3.37 6.57
N VAL A 78 -0.70 -3.45 5.47
CA VAL A 78 -0.32 -2.86 4.19
C VAL A 78 -1.47 -2.16 3.48
N THR A 79 -1.12 -1.25 2.61
CA THR A 79 -2.00 -0.69 1.59
C THR A 79 -1.46 -1.04 0.21
N ILE A 80 -2.28 -1.69 -0.60
CA ILE A 80 -1.91 -2.15 -1.94
C ILE A 80 -2.61 -1.29 -2.98
N PHE A 81 -1.86 -0.79 -3.93
CA PHE A 81 -2.40 -0.15 -5.15
C PHE A 81 -2.49 -1.23 -6.21
N ALA A 82 -3.67 -1.84 -6.36
CA ALA A 82 -3.90 -3.01 -7.19
C ALA A 82 -4.30 -2.61 -8.62
N PRO A 83 -3.44 -2.82 -9.63
CA PRO A 83 -3.78 -2.55 -11.01
C PRO A 83 -4.74 -3.60 -11.56
N LEU A 84 -5.73 -3.15 -12.35
CA LEU A 84 -6.58 -4.02 -13.14
C LEU A 84 -5.79 -4.68 -14.27
N ASP A 85 -6.27 -5.79 -14.80
CA ASP A 85 -5.70 -6.46 -15.97
C ASP A 85 -5.58 -5.53 -17.18
N THR A 86 -6.54 -4.63 -17.36
CA THR A 86 -6.50 -3.59 -18.41
C THR A 86 -5.33 -2.62 -18.27
N SER A 87 -4.69 -2.53 -17.11
CA SER A 87 -3.49 -1.72 -16.90
C SER A 87 -2.26 -2.33 -17.58
N PHE A 88 -2.19 -3.66 -17.64
CA PHE A 88 -1.10 -4.41 -18.27
C PHE A 88 -1.20 -4.41 -19.79
N SER A 89 -2.40 -4.20 -20.37
CA SER A 89 -2.58 -4.07 -21.82
C SER A 89 -1.88 -2.85 -22.44
N LYS A 90 -1.36 -1.95 -21.61
CA LYS A 90 -0.52 -0.82 -22.05
C LYS A 90 0.94 -1.20 -22.28
N LEU A 91 1.35 -2.38 -21.83
CA LEU A 91 2.65 -2.97 -22.13
C LEU A 91 2.58 -3.66 -23.51
N SER A 92 3.69 -3.73 -24.20
CA SER A 92 3.79 -4.57 -25.40
C SER A 92 3.69 -6.06 -25.03
N ASP A 93 3.39 -6.91 -26.01
CA ASP A 93 3.31 -8.36 -25.78
C ASP A 93 4.65 -8.90 -25.26
N ASP A 94 5.78 -8.43 -25.81
CA ASP A 94 7.13 -8.83 -25.37
C ASP A 94 7.42 -8.39 -23.93
N GLU A 95 6.99 -7.19 -23.51
CA GLU A 95 7.14 -6.70 -22.13
C GLU A 95 6.28 -7.50 -21.16
N ASN A 96 5.05 -7.85 -21.55
CA ASN A 96 4.17 -8.69 -20.74
C ASN A 96 4.76 -10.09 -20.58
N GLU A 97 5.20 -10.72 -21.67
CA GLU A 97 5.81 -12.04 -21.62
C GLU A 97 7.07 -12.04 -20.74
N ALA A 98 7.97 -11.07 -20.93
CA ALA A 98 9.17 -10.92 -20.10
C ALA A 98 8.83 -10.72 -18.62
N PHE A 99 7.78 -9.93 -18.31
CA PHE A 99 7.33 -9.70 -16.94
C PHE A 99 6.76 -10.98 -16.32
N MET A 100 5.96 -11.75 -17.04
CA MET A 100 5.35 -12.98 -16.53
C MET A 100 6.38 -14.12 -16.32
N LEU A 101 7.51 -14.07 -16.99
CA LEU A 101 8.60 -15.05 -16.85
C LEU A 101 9.66 -14.68 -15.80
N ASP A 102 9.68 -13.43 -15.31
CA ASP A 102 10.71 -12.91 -14.39
C ASP A 102 10.17 -12.69 -12.98
N THR A 103 10.41 -13.65 -12.09
CA THR A 103 9.97 -13.58 -10.67
C THR A 103 10.59 -12.40 -9.91
N ASP A 104 11.79 -11.95 -10.27
CA ASP A 104 12.42 -10.79 -9.62
C ASP A 104 11.71 -9.49 -10.02
N LEU A 105 11.31 -9.35 -11.28
CA LEU A 105 10.48 -8.24 -11.74
C LEU A 105 9.11 -8.25 -11.06
N GLN A 106 8.47 -9.41 -10.96
CA GLN A 106 7.19 -9.56 -10.24
C GLN A 106 7.32 -9.21 -8.76
N SER A 107 8.40 -9.64 -8.10
CA SER A 107 8.70 -9.28 -6.71
C SER A 107 8.86 -7.78 -6.55
N GLN A 108 9.62 -7.14 -7.43
CA GLN A 108 9.83 -5.70 -7.40
C GLN A 108 8.52 -4.94 -7.67
N PHE A 109 7.74 -5.39 -8.64
CA PHE A 109 6.41 -4.87 -8.94
C PHE A 109 5.49 -4.90 -7.72
N LEU A 110 5.32 -6.05 -7.07
CA LEU A 110 4.49 -6.16 -5.87
C LEU A 110 4.95 -5.22 -4.75
N LYS A 111 6.27 -5.16 -4.51
CA LYS A 111 6.86 -4.26 -3.51
C LYS A 111 6.66 -2.78 -3.86
N MET A 112 6.71 -2.40 -5.13
CA MET A 112 6.47 -1.03 -5.58
C MET A 112 5.01 -0.61 -5.43
N HIS A 113 4.07 -1.55 -5.56
CA HIS A 113 2.63 -1.30 -5.41
C HIS A 113 2.14 -1.43 -3.96
N THR A 114 3.01 -1.79 -3.03
CA THR A 114 2.65 -2.00 -1.62
C THR A 114 3.33 -0.99 -0.71
N VAL A 115 2.53 -0.32 0.11
CA VAL A 115 2.96 0.66 1.11
C VAL A 115 2.69 0.10 2.50
N PRO A 116 3.69 0.08 3.42
CA PRO A 116 3.46 -0.29 4.81
C PRO A 116 2.43 0.61 5.48
N GLY A 117 1.57 0.02 6.31
CA GLY A 117 0.58 0.73 7.09
C GLY A 117 -0.75 0.92 6.39
N ARG A 118 -1.67 1.56 7.13
CA ARG A 118 -3.04 1.80 6.71
C ARG A 118 -3.16 3.17 6.06
N MET A 119 -3.47 3.20 4.77
CA MET A 119 -3.65 4.42 4.00
C MET A 119 -5.02 4.39 3.28
N ASP A 120 -6.09 4.63 4.00
CA ASP A 120 -7.41 4.82 3.39
C ASP A 120 -7.49 6.14 2.60
N LEU A 121 -8.53 6.32 1.80
CA LEU A 121 -8.69 7.52 0.97
C LEU A 121 -8.67 8.82 1.78
N ALA A 122 -9.26 8.82 2.98
CA ALA A 122 -9.30 10.01 3.85
C ALA A 122 -7.88 10.37 4.33
N SER A 123 -7.12 9.37 4.79
CA SER A 123 -5.72 9.53 5.20
C SER A 123 -4.84 9.99 4.04
N LEU A 124 -5.07 9.43 2.84
CA LEU A 124 -4.35 9.80 1.63
C LEU A 124 -4.61 11.25 1.23
N LYS A 125 -5.88 11.68 1.20
CA LYS A 125 -6.26 13.07 0.92
C LYS A 125 -5.68 14.04 1.94
N LYS A 126 -5.77 13.70 3.23
CA LYS A 126 -5.18 14.50 4.31
C LYS A 126 -3.67 14.64 4.15
N ALA A 127 -2.97 13.55 3.83
CA ALA A 127 -1.53 13.60 3.57
C ALA A 127 -1.18 14.49 2.36
N ILE A 128 -1.98 14.45 1.28
CA ILE A 128 -1.82 15.31 0.12
C ILE A 128 -1.98 16.80 0.52
N GLU A 129 -3.04 17.13 1.26
CA GLU A 129 -3.31 18.49 1.73
C GLU A 129 -2.20 19.03 2.63
N GLN A 130 -1.73 18.21 3.58
CA GLN A 130 -0.69 18.61 4.54
C GLN A 130 0.70 18.78 3.90
N ASN A 131 0.91 18.24 2.71
CA ASN A 131 2.19 18.27 2.00
C ASN A 131 2.11 19.06 0.69
N ASN A 132 1.40 20.18 0.68
CA ASN A 132 1.31 21.11 -0.46
C ASN A 132 0.82 20.44 -1.76
N GLY A 133 -0.18 19.58 -1.65
CA GLY A 133 -0.81 18.91 -2.78
C GLY A 133 -0.12 17.63 -3.26
N ARG A 134 0.91 17.16 -2.54
CA ARG A 134 1.67 15.95 -2.90
C ARG A 134 2.05 15.15 -1.65
N ALA A 135 1.60 13.91 -1.54
CA ALA A 135 2.03 13.00 -0.49
C ALA A 135 3.03 11.97 -1.04
N GLN A 136 4.17 11.81 -0.36
CA GLN A 136 5.16 10.78 -0.68
C GLN A 136 4.90 9.54 0.17
N LEU A 137 4.68 8.41 -0.48
CA LEU A 137 4.43 7.12 0.14
C LEU A 137 5.67 6.23 -0.10
N LYS A 138 6.30 5.77 0.97
CA LYS A 138 7.43 4.84 0.86
C LYS A 138 6.90 3.43 0.65
N THR A 139 7.30 2.78 -0.43
CA THR A 139 6.90 1.41 -0.77
C THR A 139 7.75 0.35 -0.08
N LEU A 140 7.34 -0.91 -0.11
CA LEU A 140 8.15 -2.05 0.34
C LEU A 140 9.44 -2.21 -0.50
N ALA A 141 9.45 -1.72 -1.74
CA ALA A 141 10.66 -1.68 -2.57
C ALA A 141 11.66 -0.61 -2.11
N GLY A 142 11.33 0.21 -1.10
CA GLY A 142 12.14 1.35 -0.68
C GLY A 142 12.04 2.57 -1.60
N THR A 143 11.34 2.46 -2.71
CA THR A 143 11.03 3.55 -3.64
C THR A 143 9.89 4.43 -3.12
N LYS A 144 9.54 5.49 -3.85
CA LYS A 144 8.46 6.39 -3.47
C LYS A 144 7.38 6.41 -4.54
N LEU A 145 6.14 6.30 -4.11
CA LEU A 145 4.99 6.74 -4.88
C LEU A 145 4.60 8.15 -4.46
N THR A 146 4.21 8.98 -5.39
CA THR A 146 3.71 10.32 -5.12
C THR A 146 2.22 10.37 -5.39
N ALA A 147 1.42 10.51 -4.34
CA ALA A 147 -0.02 10.71 -4.46
C ALA A 147 -0.32 12.20 -4.67
N ILE A 148 -1.18 12.51 -5.63
CA ILE A 148 -1.66 13.86 -5.95
C ILE A 148 -3.17 13.82 -6.15
N ALA A 149 -3.85 14.93 -5.85
CA ALA A 149 -5.27 15.10 -6.19
C ALA A 149 -5.43 16.19 -7.25
N ASN A 150 -6.33 15.96 -8.21
CA ASN A 150 -6.69 16.99 -9.17
C ASN A 150 -7.82 17.90 -8.61
N LYS A 151 -8.22 18.90 -9.40
CA LYS A 151 -9.28 19.86 -9.02
C LYS A 151 -10.65 19.20 -8.83
N ARG A 152 -10.87 17.98 -9.35
CA ARG A 152 -12.11 17.22 -9.17
C ARG A 152 -12.07 16.32 -7.94
N GLY A 153 -10.93 16.29 -7.22
CA GLY A 153 -10.72 15.41 -6.05
C GLY A 153 -10.37 13.97 -6.42
N GLU A 154 -10.11 13.68 -7.71
CA GLU A 154 -9.58 12.39 -8.17
C GLU A 154 -8.13 12.27 -7.74
N VAL A 155 -7.75 11.10 -7.24
CA VAL A 155 -6.40 10.85 -6.74
C VAL A 155 -5.62 10.02 -7.76
N PHE A 156 -4.37 10.41 -7.97
CA PHE A 156 -3.42 9.74 -8.83
C PHE A 156 -2.17 9.35 -8.05
N ILE A 157 -1.60 8.23 -8.44
CA ILE A 157 -0.32 7.74 -7.93
C ILE A 157 0.70 7.83 -9.06
N ASN A 158 1.81 8.50 -8.79
CA ASN A 158 2.93 8.61 -9.73
C ASN A 158 4.14 7.89 -9.13
N ASP A 159 4.83 7.10 -9.93
CA ASP A 159 6.11 6.52 -9.55
C ASP A 159 7.29 7.47 -9.85
N GLN A 160 8.49 7.03 -9.51
CA GLN A 160 9.72 7.79 -9.76
C GLN A 160 10.16 7.80 -11.23
N TYR A 161 9.57 6.96 -12.08
CA TYR A 161 9.88 6.85 -13.50
C TYR A 161 8.92 7.67 -14.37
N GLY A 162 7.91 8.28 -13.77
CA GLY A 162 6.92 9.11 -14.44
C GLY A 162 5.66 8.36 -14.88
N ASN A 163 5.51 7.09 -14.49
CA ASN A 163 4.25 6.39 -14.70
C ASN A 163 3.19 6.96 -13.77
N LYS A 164 1.97 7.07 -14.28
CA LYS A 164 0.83 7.65 -13.57
C LYS A 164 -0.34 6.71 -13.64
N ALA A 165 -0.93 6.43 -12.49
CA ALA A 165 -2.15 5.66 -12.35
C ALA A 165 -3.23 6.46 -11.61
N GLN A 166 -4.46 6.41 -12.07
CA GLN A 166 -5.61 6.94 -11.33
C GLN A 166 -6.11 5.90 -10.34
N ILE A 167 -6.46 6.32 -9.14
CA ILE A 167 -7.22 5.47 -8.23
C ILE A 167 -8.67 5.51 -8.69
N LEU A 168 -9.16 4.37 -9.20
CA LEU A 168 -10.54 4.20 -9.70
C LEU A 168 -11.51 3.98 -8.55
N GLU A 169 -11.13 3.06 -7.64
CA GLU A 169 -11.92 2.72 -6.47
C GLU A 169 -11.03 2.52 -5.24
N THR A 170 -11.57 2.79 -4.05
CA THR A 170 -10.79 2.91 -2.82
C THR A 170 -11.35 2.08 -1.68
N ASN A 171 -10.51 1.85 -0.66
CA ASN A 171 -10.96 1.30 0.63
C ASN A 171 -11.61 -0.09 0.52
N PHE A 172 -11.01 -0.99 -0.25
CA PHE A 172 -11.30 -2.41 -0.15
C PHE A 172 -10.48 -2.98 1.00
N TYR A 173 -11.15 -3.65 1.91
CA TYR A 173 -10.49 -4.26 3.07
C TYR A 173 -10.06 -5.69 2.75
N HIS A 174 -8.92 -6.10 3.32
CA HIS A 174 -8.50 -7.47 3.41
C HIS A 174 -7.88 -7.75 4.80
N LYS A 175 -7.54 -9.00 5.11
CA LYS A 175 -7.15 -9.40 6.48
C LYS A 175 -6.07 -8.54 7.13
N ASN A 176 -5.06 -8.12 6.36
CA ASN A 176 -3.94 -7.33 6.86
C ASN A 176 -3.83 -5.95 6.23
N GLY A 177 -4.95 -5.34 5.81
CA GLY A 177 -4.92 -3.96 5.35
C GLY A 177 -6.00 -3.55 4.37
N PHE A 178 -5.58 -2.79 3.38
CA PHE A 178 -6.43 -2.23 2.33
C PHE A 178 -5.86 -2.47 0.96
N PHE A 179 -6.73 -2.41 -0.04
CA PHE A 179 -6.28 -2.12 -1.39
C PHE A 179 -7.14 -1.05 -2.06
N HIS A 180 -6.54 -0.39 -3.02
CA HIS A 180 -7.16 0.58 -3.92
C HIS A 180 -6.97 0.09 -5.32
N ILE A 181 -8.01 0.16 -6.14
CA ILE A 181 -7.97 -0.25 -7.54
C ILE A 181 -7.42 0.92 -8.38
N ILE A 182 -6.44 0.63 -9.22
CA ILE A 182 -5.79 1.62 -10.08
C ILE A 182 -5.82 1.20 -11.57
N ASP A 183 -5.77 2.19 -12.47
CA ASP A 183 -5.82 2.01 -13.94
C ASP A 183 -4.43 2.01 -14.61
N GLY A 184 -3.38 1.93 -13.86
CA GLY A 184 -2.00 1.98 -14.36
C GLY A 184 -1.06 1.13 -13.56
N VAL A 185 0.11 0.86 -14.11
CA VAL A 185 1.15 0.06 -13.50
C VAL A 185 2.34 0.96 -13.16
N ALA A 186 2.82 0.92 -11.91
CA ALA A 186 4.15 1.39 -11.56
C ALA A 186 5.13 0.27 -11.94
N ALA A 187 5.54 0.23 -13.19
CA ALA A 187 6.42 -0.83 -13.67
C ALA A 187 7.88 -0.43 -13.49
N PRO A 188 8.74 -1.34 -13.03
CA PRO A 188 10.17 -1.25 -13.24
C PRO A 188 10.45 -1.56 -14.72
N THR A 189 10.07 -0.66 -15.61
CA THR A 189 10.60 -0.76 -16.98
C THR A 189 12.09 -0.45 -16.90
N LYS A 190 12.95 -1.40 -17.28
CA LYS A 190 14.30 -1.07 -17.66
C LYS A 190 14.20 -0.05 -18.80
N LYS A 191 14.30 1.23 -18.45
CA LYS A 191 14.67 2.23 -19.44
C LYS A 191 16.13 1.93 -19.77
N GLU A 192 16.36 1.45 -21.01
CA GLU A 192 17.68 1.43 -21.61
C GLU A 192 18.32 2.83 -21.57
#